data_d284eda5e76d339c63078123c0bafdee
#
_entry.id   d284eda5e76d339c63078123c0bafdee
#
_cell.length_a   1.000
_cell.length_b   1.000
_cell.length_c   1.000
_cell.angle_alpha   90.00
_cell.angle_beta   90.00
_cell.angle_gamma   90.00
#
_symmetry.space_group_name_H-M   'P 1'
#
loop_
_entity.id
_entity.type
_entity.pdbx_description
1 polymer ?
#
loop_
_entity_poly.entity_id
_entity_poly.type
_entity_poly.pdbx_seq_one_letter_code
_entity_poly.pdbx_strand_id
1 'polypeptide(L)'
;GPADNPTIMEMYESVGHDWVEHDSVAWCAAFVGHCLERAGIRSTRKLTARSYLDWGVPVETADAQQGDIGVIPRGSSSWQGHVFFIDRIEGQWVWGLGGNQDDAVNVKRYPVSKLLGVRRAGSVAPAVTMSVAAVQRRLKDFGYHEVGQIDDKIGPRTRAAILAFRHDNDLDLVPIIDVALTDALTTARPRSVAIDRATGRPEG
;
A
#
# COMPACT_ATOMS: atom_id res chain seq x y z
N GLY A 1 30.64 3.94 -7.30
CA GLY A 1 29.83 2.85 -7.78
C GLY A 1 28.85 3.34 -8.85
N PRO A 2 28.21 2.47 -9.62
CA PRO A 2 27.12 2.92 -10.49
C PRO A 2 26.06 3.63 -9.63
N ALA A 3 25.41 4.64 -10.22
CA ALA A 3 24.32 5.35 -9.54
C ALA A 3 23.16 4.39 -9.25
N ASP A 4 22.49 4.56 -8.11
CA ASP A 4 21.32 3.78 -7.73
C ASP A 4 20.23 3.90 -8.81
N ASN A 5 19.49 2.81 -9.04
CA ASN A 5 18.41 2.79 -10.01
C ASN A 5 17.21 3.61 -9.50
N PRO A 6 16.85 4.73 -10.16
CA PRO A 6 15.79 5.62 -9.66
C PRO A 6 14.43 4.92 -9.56
N THR A 7 14.14 3.93 -10.41
CA THR A 7 12.89 3.17 -10.36
C THR A 7 12.82 2.29 -9.10
N ILE A 8 13.94 1.69 -8.70
CA ILE A 8 14.00 0.90 -7.46
C ILE A 8 13.85 1.81 -6.25
N MET A 9 14.48 2.99 -6.28
CA MET A 9 14.34 3.98 -5.21
C MET A 9 12.87 4.45 -5.08
N GLU A 10 12.18 4.72 -6.18
CA GLU A 10 10.74 5.03 -6.19
C GLU A 10 9.89 3.91 -5.57
N MET A 11 10.27 2.64 -5.78
CA MET A 11 9.56 1.51 -5.14
C MET A 11 9.66 1.56 -3.62
N TYR A 12 10.83 1.88 -3.05
CA TYR A 12 10.97 2.04 -1.61
C TYR A 12 10.15 3.20 -1.07
N GLU A 13 10.24 4.36 -1.71
CA GLU A 13 9.47 5.56 -1.33
C GLU A 13 7.96 5.28 -1.32
N SER A 14 7.45 4.60 -2.36
CA SER A 14 6.02 4.31 -2.52
C SER A 14 5.45 3.41 -1.43
N VAL A 15 6.30 2.66 -0.73
CA VAL A 15 5.91 1.82 0.41
C VAL A 15 6.36 2.38 1.76
N GLY A 16 6.78 3.67 1.78
CA GLY A 16 7.11 4.41 3.00
C GLY A 16 8.50 4.18 3.53
N HIS A 17 9.46 3.80 2.68
CA HIS A 17 10.86 3.56 3.04
C HIS A 17 11.83 4.50 2.32
N ASP A 18 11.55 5.80 2.37
CA ASP A 18 12.37 6.90 1.83
C ASP A 18 13.76 7.03 2.48
N TRP A 19 13.95 6.39 3.64
CA TRP A 19 15.23 6.30 4.35
C TRP A 19 16.22 5.30 3.71
N VAL A 20 15.79 4.48 2.74
CA VAL A 20 16.69 3.58 2.01
C VAL A 20 17.49 4.39 1.00
N GLU A 21 18.80 4.43 1.19
CA GLU A 21 19.70 5.26 0.39
C GLU A 21 20.27 4.55 -0.84
N HIS A 22 20.18 3.20 -0.89
CA HIS A 22 20.80 2.40 -1.94
C HIS A 22 19.90 1.25 -2.43
N ASP A 23 19.93 0.98 -3.72
CA ASP A 23 19.19 -0.13 -4.36
C ASP A 23 19.77 -1.53 -4.08
N SER A 24 20.89 -1.60 -3.36
CA SER A 24 21.51 -2.85 -2.92
C SER A 24 20.72 -3.62 -1.84
N VAL A 25 19.73 -2.99 -1.21
CA VAL A 25 18.80 -3.65 -0.29
C VAL A 25 17.87 -4.59 -1.08
N ALA A 26 17.45 -5.71 -0.48
CA ALA A 26 16.54 -6.64 -1.16
C ALA A 26 15.17 -5.99 -1.45
N TRP A 27 14.86 -5.75 -2.71
CA TRP A 27 13.70 -4.98 -3.15
C TRP A 27 12.51 -5.81 -3.70
N CYS A 28 12.52 -7.13 -3.55
CA CYS A 28 11.37 -7.95 -4.00
C CYS A 28 10.05 -7.58 -3.29
N ALA A 29 10.10 -7.27 -1.99
CA ALA A 29 8.92 -6.84 -1.24
C ALA A 29 8.51 -5.40 -1.58
N ALA A 30 9.48 -4.51 -1.83
CA ALA A 30 9.21 -3.16 -2.30
C ALA A 30 8.53 -3.16 -3.68
N PHE A 31 8.98 -4.02 -4.61
CA PHE A 31 8.37 -4.19 -5.93
C PHE A 31 6.90 -4.61 -5.83
N VAL A 32 6.60 -5.67 -5.07
CA VAL A 32 5.23 -6.14 -4.91
C VAL A 32 4.38 -5.06 -4.23
N GLY A 33 4.93 -4.42 -3.19
CA GLY A 33 4.26 -3.33 -2.49
C GLY A 33 3.94 -2.15 -3.40
N HIS A 34 4.92 -1.70 -4.18
CA HIS A 34 4.76 -0.63 -5.17
C HIS A 34 3.63 -0.92 -6.17
N CYS A 35 3.61 -2.14 -6.74
CA CYS A 35 2.57 -2.53 -7.67
C CYS A 35 1.18 -2.53 -7.03
N LEU A 36 1.05 -3.02 -5.80
CA LEU A 36 -0.20 -3.02 -5.05
C LEU A 36 -0.69 -1.60 -4.75
N GLU A 37 0.18 -0.75 -4.19
CA GLU A 37 -0.18 0.65 -3.87
C GLU A 37 -0.60 1.42 -5.14
N ARG A 38 0.08 1.22 -6.26
CA ARG A 38 -0.32 1.80 -7.55
C ARG A 38 -1.65 1.28 -8.08
N ALA A 39 -2.02 0.04 -7.73
CA ALA A 39 -3.33 -0.53 -8.02
C ALA A 39 -4.42 -0.11 -7.01
N GLY A 40 -4.11 0.75 -6.04
CA GLY A 40 -5.02 1.15 -4.98
C GLY A 40 -5.26 0.06 -3.92
N ILE A 41 -4.39 -0.94 -3.87
CA ILE A 41 -4.45 -2.04 -2.91
C ILE A 41 -3.36 -1.83 -1.87
N ARG A 42 -3.75 -1.72 -0.59
CA ARG A 42 -2.78 -1.54 0.49
C ARG A 42 -1.84 -2.75 0.59
N SER A 43 -0.56 -2.51 0.50
CA SER A 43 0.49 -3.51 0.70
C SER A 43 0.79 -3.73 2.19
N THR A 44 1.76 -4.61 2.50
CA THR A 44 2.28 -4.73 3.88
C THR A 44 3.12 -3.53 4.31
N ARG A 45 3.59 -2.72 3.35
CA ARG A 45 4.56 -1.64 3.58
C ARG A 45 5.80 -2.08 4.37
N LYS A 46 6.20 -3.33 4.22
CA LYS A 46 7.39 -3.90 4.86
C LYS A 46 8.34 -4.41 3.78
N LEU A 47 9.66 -4.29 4.02
CA LEU A 47 10.68 -4.79 3.11
C LEU A 47 10.98 -6.29 3.26
N THR A 48 10.29 -6.97 4.18
CA THR A 48 10.42 -8.41 4.39
C THR A 48 9.41 -9.19 3.54
N ALA A 49 9.88 -10.07 2.65
CA ALA A 49 9.03 -10.88 1.78
C ALA A 49 8.00 -11.72 2.57
N ARG A 50 8.38 -12.26 3.72
CA ARG A 50 7.48 -13.08 4.55
C ARG A 50 6.35 -12.30 5.21
N SER A 51 6.40 -10.96 5.25
CA SER A 51 5.28 -10.16 5.74
C SER A 51 4.01 -10.38 4.92
N TYR A 52 4.15 -10.80 3.67
CA TYR A 52 3.02 -11.12 2.81
C TYR A 52 2.30 -12.43 3.18
N LEU A 53 2.88 -13.27 4.05
CA LEU A 53 2.17 -14.45 4.57
C LEU A 53 0.98 -14.09 5.47
N ASP A 54 0.98 -12.88 6.03
CA ASP A 54 -0.09 -12.36 6.89
C ASP A 54 -0.97 -11.32 6.17
N TRP A 55 -0.73 -11.10 4.85
CA TRP A 55 -1.45 -10.13 4.03
C TRP A 55 -2.61 -10.79 3.28
N GLY A 56 -3.69 -10.04 3.04
CA GLY A 56 -4.82 -10.50 2.25
C GLY A 56 -5.51 -11.74 2.81
N VAL A 57 -6.08 -12.54 1.93
CA VAL A 57 -6.71 -13.82 2.29
C VAL A 57 -5.85 -15.00 1.83
N PRO A 58 -5.74 -16.08 2.62
CA PRO A 58 -5.03 -17.29 2.20
C PRO A 58 -5.76 -17.94 1.02
N VAL A 59 -4.98 -18.48 0.10
CA VAL A 59 -5.46 -19.21 -1.07
C VAL A 59 -4.77 -20.57 -1.10
N GLU A 60 -5.54 -21.63 -1.29
CA GLU A 60 -4.97 -22.94 -1.54
C GLU A 60 -4.20 -22.91 -2.86
N THR A 61 -3.06 -23.60 -2.91
CA THR A 61 -2.20 -23.58 -4.09
C THR A 61 -2.91 -24.05 -5.36
N ALA A 62 -3.87 -24.98 -5.22
CA ALA A 62 -4.66 -25.48 -6.33
C ALA A 62 -5.64 -24.42 -6.90
N ASP A 63 -6.03 -23.43 -6.09
CA ASP A 63 -6.97 -22.37 -6.44
C ASP A 63 -6.26 -21.06 -6.81
N ALA A 64 -4.91 -21.09 -6.86
CA ALA A 64 -4.10 -19.93 -7.17
C ALA A 64 -4.37 -19.43 -8.60
N GLN A 65 -4.45 -18.11 -8.74
CA GLN A 65 -4.73 -17.42 -10.00
C GLN A 65 -3.62 -16.42 -10.33
N GLN A 66 -3.59 -15.99 -11.58
CA GLN A 66 -2.70 -14.91 -11.99
C GLN A 66 -2.99 -13.65 -11.15
N GLY A 67 -1.91 -13.02 -10.65
CA GLY A 67 -1.98 -11.85 -9.77
C GLY A 67 -2.02 -12.17 -8.28
N ASP A 68 -2.22 -13.42 -7.86
CA ASP A 68 -2.02 -13.81 -6.46
C ASP A 68 -0.55 -13.66 -6.07
N ILE A 69 -0.30 -13.50 -4.78
CA ILE A 69 1.05 -13.33 -4.25
C ILE A 69 1.57 -14.67 -3.73
N GLY A 70 2.70 -15.11 -4.29
CA GLY A 70 3.44 -16.26 -3.84
C GLY A 70 4.63 -15.86 -2.97
N VAL A 71 4.83 -16.57 -1.85
CA VAL A 71 6.00 -16.40 -0.98
C VAL A 71 6.76 -17.70 -0.88
N ILE A 72 8.09 -17.64 -1.08
CA ILE A 72 9.00 -18.79 -0.95
C ILE A 72 10.14 -18.48 0.02
N PRO A 73 10.81 -19.48 0.62
CA PRO A 73 12.00 -19.25 1.42
C PRO A 73 13.17 -18.76 0.56
N ARG A 74 14.07 -17.97 1.14
CA ARG A 74 15.36 -17.60 0.57
C ARG A 74 16.47 -17.95 1.55
N GLY A 75 17.46 -18.71 1.07
CA GLY A 75 18.52 -19.23 1.95
C GLY A 75 17.98 -20.21 2.99
N SER A 76 18.71 -20.35 4.10
CA SER A 76 18.40 -21.27 5.20
C SER A 76 17.71 -20.61 6.41
N SER A 77 17.57 -19.27 6.40
CA SER A 77 16.98 -18.57 7.55
C SER A 77 15.47 -18.60 7.55
N SER A 78 14.85 -18.62 8.76
CA SER A 78 13.40 -18.66 8.92
C SER A 78 12.70 -17.33 8.57
N TRP A 79 13.44 -16.20 8.54
CA TRP A 79 12.89 -14.87 8.27
C TRP A 79 13.07 -14.41 6.82
N GLN A 80 14.08 -14.93 6.10
CA GLN A 80 14.31 -14.59 4.71
C GLN A 80 13.28 -15.26 3.80
N GLY A 81 12.94 -14.57 2.72
CA GLY A 81 12.02 -15.05 1.72
C GLY A 81 12.17 -14.31 0.41
N HIS A 82 11.43 -14.76 -0.58
CA HIS A 82 11.21 -14.07 -1.82
C HIS A 82 9.70 -14.00 -2.06
N VAL A 83 9.23 -12.89 -2.59
CA VAL A 83 7.80 -12.63 -2.86
C VAL A 83 7.64 -12.17 -4.31
N PHE A 84 6.56 -12.64 -4.94
CA PHE A 84 6.28 -12.37 -6.34
C PHE A 84 4.78 -12.48 -6.62
N PHE A 85 4.32 -11.90 -7.73
CA PHE A 85 2.99 -12.18 -8.27
C PHE A 85 3.02 -13.48 -9.04
N ILE A 86 2.06 -14.36 -8.80
CA ILE A 86 1.90 -15.59 -9.57
C ILE A 86 1.48 -15.20 -10.98
N ASP A 87 2.24 -15.59 -11.98
CA ASP A 87 1.87 -15.51 -13.39
C ASP A 87 1.01 -16.71 -13.77
N ARG A 88 1.47 -17.93 -13.44
CA ARG A 88 0.73 -19.17 -13.64
C ARG A 88 1.33 -20.31 -12.82
N ILE A 89 0.58 -21.40 -12.69
CA ILE A 89 1.06 -22.67 -12.14
C ILE A 89 0.89 -23.74 -13.21
N GLU A 90 1.95 -24.50 -13.47
CA GLU A 90 1.97 -25.60 -14.42
C GLU A 90 2.63 -26.82 -13.79
N GLY A 91 1.85 -27.85 -13.48
CA GLY A 91 2.30 -29.06 -12.80
C GLY A 91 2.97 -28.76 -11.46
N GLN A 92 4.26 -29.08 -11.32
CA GLN A 92 5.00 -28.84 -10.09
C GLN A 92 5.74 -27.48 -10.06
N TRP A 93 5.45 -26.58 -10.99
CA TRP A 93 6.12 -25.30 -11.13
C TRP A 93 5.15 -24.13 -11.00
N VAL A 94 5.56 -23.13 -10.24
CA VAL A 94 4.95 -21.81 -10.20
C VAL A 94 5.85 -20.82 -10.94
N TRP A 95 5.27 -20.04 -11.83
CA TRP A 95 5.93 -18.95 -12.53
C TRP A 95 5.57 -17.65 -11.84
N GLY A 96 6.58 -16.90 -11.39
CA GLY A 96 6.41 -15.70 -10.59
C GLY A 96 7.03 -14.47 -11.23
N LEU A 97 6.22 -13.42 -11.43
CA LEU A 97 6.69 -12.09 -11.78
C LEU A 97 7.17 -11.40 -10.51
N GLY A 98 8.45 -11.18 -10.37
CA GLY A 98 9.05 -10.61 -9.17
C GLY A 98 10.15 -9.62 -9.45
N GLY A 99 10.37 -8.72 -8.51
CA GLY A 99 11.53 -7.85 -8.46
C GLY A 99 12.71 -8.52 -7.77
N ASN A 100 13.91 -8.04 -8.04
CA ASN A 100 15.16 -8.57 -7.49
C ASN A 100 15.39 -10.07 -7.81
N GLN A 101 14.95 -10.48 -8.99
CA GLN A 101 15.21 -11.79 -9.57
C GLN A 101 16.36 -11.67 -10.55
N ASP A 102 17.58 -12.07 -10.13
CA ASP A 102 18.83 -11.80 -10.85
C ASP A 102 19.01 -10.28 -11.12
N ASP A 103 18.70 -9.49 -10.09
CA ASP A 103 18.76 -8.02 -10.10
C ASP A 103 17.87 -7.34 -11.15
N ALA A 104 16.75 -7.98 -11.49
CA ALA A 104 15.80 -7.51 -12.48
C ALA A 104 14.35 -7.78 -12.07
N VAL A 105 13.41 -7.14 -12.77
CA VAL A 105 12.00 -7.52 -12.79
C VAL A 105 11.82 -8.50 -13.96
N ASN A 106 11.50 -9.73 -13.64
CA ASN A 106 11.25 -10.76 -14.65
C ASN A 106 10.31 -11.85 -14.16
N VAL A 107 9.95 -12.79 -15.04
CA VAL A 107 9.20 -14.00 -14.70
C VAL A 107 10.16 -15.14 -14.51
N LYS A 108 10.18 -15.74 -13.33
CA LYS A 108 11.04 -16.87 -12.98
C LYS A 108 10.22 -18.02 -12.42
N ARG A 109 10.62 -19.28 -12.70
CA ARG A 109 9.92 -20.45 -12.19
C ARG A 109 10.54 -20.96 -10.89
N TYR A 110 9.67 -21.45 -10.02
CA TYR A 110 10.03 -22.06 -8.75
C TYR A 110 9.25 -23.36 -8.55
N PRO A 111 9.78 -24.35 -7.80
CA PRO A 111 9.00 -25.52 -7.42
C PRO A 111 7.80 -25.12 -6.55
N VAL A 112 6.61 -25.63 -6.86
CA VAL A 112 5.39 -25.41 -6.04
C VAL A 112 5.62 -25.84 -4.59
N SER A 113 6.41 -26.91 -4.37
CA SER A 113 6.76 -27.41 -3.04
C SER A 113 7.54 -26.40 -2.16
N LYS A 114 8.05 -25.31 -2.74
CA LYS A 114 8.69 -24.21 -2.00
C LYS A 114 7.74 -23.12 -1.58
N LEU A 115 6.49 -23.12 -2.05
CA LEU A 115 5.53 -22.12 -1.60
C LEU A 115 5.27 -22.25 -0.10
N LEU A 116 5.54 -21.19 0.63
CA LEU A 116 5.20 -21.04 2.05
C LEU A 116 3.72 -20.63 2.23
N GLY A 117 3.16 -20.02 1.22
CA GLY A 117 1.77 -19.61 1.14
C GLY A 117 1.48 -18.83 -0.13
N VAL A 118 0.21 -18.84 -0.49
CA VAL A 118 -0.36 -18.02 -1.55
C VAL A 118 -1.37 -17.07 -0.92
N ARG A 119 -1.38 -15.82 -1.35
CA ARG A 119 -2.26 -14.78 -0.83
C ARG A 119 -2.93 -14.04 -1.96
N ARG A 120 -4.20 -13.74 -1.79
CA ARG A 120 -4.98 -12.90 -2.68
C ARG A 120 -5.37 -11.62 -1.96
N ALA A 121 -5.38 -10.50 -2.67
CA ALA A 121 -6.02 -9.32 -2.14
C ALA A 121 -7.42 -9.74 -1.67
N GLY A 122 -7.72 -9.51 -0.39
CA GLY A 122 -9.08 -9.71 0.10
C GLY A 122 -10.02 -8.99 -0.84
N SER A 123 -11.24 -9.47 -0.98
CA SER A 123 -12.27 -8.77 -1.75
C SER A 123 -12.32 -7.32 -1.24
N VAL A 124 -11.58 -6.45 -1.90
CA VAL A 124 -11.81 -5.02 -1.78
C VAL A 124 -13.18 -4.89 -2.40
N ALA A 125 -14.21 -4.69 -1.59
CA ALA A 125 -15.44 -4.10 -2.11
C ALA A 125 -14.98 -2.97 -3.03
N PRO A 126 -15.48 -2.86 -4.27
CA PRO A 126 -14.93 -1.92 -5.24
C PRO A 126 -14.71 -0.63 -4.50
N ALA A 127 -13.45 -0.20 -4.40
CA ALA A 127 -13.11 1.01 -3.68
C ALA A 127 -14.05 2.06 -4.25
N VAL A 128 -14.86 2.67 -3.42
CA VAL A 128 -15.60 3.85 -3.81
C VAL A 128 -14.51 4.89 -4.03
N THR A 129 -13.98 4.90 -5.25
CA THR A 129 -12.96 5.87 -5.65
C THR A 129 -13.64 7.22 -5.67
N MET A 130 -13.56 7.91 -4.53
CA MET A 130 -14.02 9.28 -4.44
C MET A 130 -13.18 10.14 -5.39
N SER A 131 -13.81 10.94 -6.23
CA SER A 131 -13.09 12.00 -6.97
C SER A 131 -12.42 12.94 -5.98
N VAL A 132 -11.38 13.64 -6.42
CA VAL A 132 -10.70 14.63 -5.56
C VAL A 132 -11.70 15.63 -5.00
N ALA A 133 -12.64 16.13 -5.83
CA ALA A 133 -13.70 17.03 -5.39
C ALA A 133 -14.61 16.40 -4.32
N ALA A 134 -14.91 15.10 -4.42
CA ALA A 134 -15.71 14.41 -3.41
C ALA A 134 -14.96 14.29 -2.08
N VAL A 135 -13.66 13.98 -2.13
CA VAL A 135 -12.79 13.96 -0.93
C VAL A 135 -12.70 15.36 -0.31
N GLN A 136 -12.46 16.41 -1.11
CA GLN A 136 -12.40 17.79 -0.64
C GLN A 136 -13.71 18.20 0.04
N ARG A 137 -14.86 17.85 -0.56
CA ARG A 137 -16.18 18.14 0.01
C ARG A 137 -16.35 17.41 1.34
N ARG A 138 -16.05 16.13 1.38
CA ARG A 138 -16.20 15.31 2.58
C ARG A 138 -15.30 15.78 3.73
N LEU A 139 -14.04 16.12 3.44
CA LEU A 139 -13.13 16.72 4.42
C LEU A 139 -13.71 18.03 4.99
N LYS A 140 -14.25 18.88 4.13
CA LYS A 140 -14.87 20.15 4.53
C LYS A 140 -16.11 19.94 5.41
N ASP A 141 -16.97 18.97 5.05
CA ASP A 141 -18.15 18.60 5.82
C ASP A 141 -17.77 18.04 7.21
N PHE A 142 -16.60 17.45 7.34
CA PHE A 142 -16.06 16.95 8.60
C PHE A 142 -15.29 18.00 9.41
N GLY A 143 -15.22 19.25 8.95
CA GLY A 143 -14.60 20.34 9.68
C GLY A 143 -13.11 20.55 9.36
N TYR A 144 -12.56 19.87 8.34
CA TYR A 144 -11.18 20.09 7.87
C TYR A 144 -11.15 21.23 6.86
N HIS A 145 -11.35 22.47 7.36
CA HIS A 145 -11.48 23.67 6.53
C HIS A 145 -10.17 24.07 5.85
N GLU A 146 -9.02 23.53 6.27
CA GLU A 146 -7.71 23.65 5.64
C GLU A 146 -7.76 23.24 4.16
N VAL A 147 -8.68 22.35 3.77
CA VAL A 147 -8.87 21.91 2.38
C VAL A 147 -9.13 23.08 1.42
N GLY A 148 -9.76 24.16 1.92
CA GLY A 148 -10.04 25.36 1.14
C GLY A 148 -11.17 25.20 0.13
N GLN A 149 -10.92 25.53 -1.13
CA GLN A 149 -11.90 25.42 -2.21
C GLN A 149 -11.99 24.00 -2.74
N ILE A 150 -13.18 23.62 -3.19
CA ILE A 150 -13.42 22.35 -3.89
C ILE A 150 -13.15 22.61 -5.39
N ASP A 151 -11.94 22.26 -5.82
CA ASP A 151 -11.43 22.59 -7.18
C ASP A 151 -11.01 21.35 -7.98
N ASP A 152 -11.26 20.15 -7.42
CA ASP A 152 -10.88 18.85 -7.98
C ASP A 152 -9.35 18.67 -8.20
N LYS A 153 -8.51 19.42 -7.44
CA LYS A 153 -7.05 19.36 -7.53
C LYS A 153 -6.42 18.96 -6.20
N ILE A 154 -5.43 18.08 -6.25
CA ILE A 154 -4.63 17.74 -5.06
C ILE A 154 -3.49 18.75 -4.92
N GLY A 155 -3.82 19.90 -4.34
CA GLY A 155 -2.87 20.95 -3.98
C GLY A 155 -2.35 20.80 -2.54
N PRO A 156 -1.44 21.69 -2.09
CA PRO A 156 -0.89 21.67 -0.73
C PRO A 156 -1.97 21.70 0.36
N ARG A 157 -3.05 22.47 0.17
CA ARG A 157 -4.18 22.55 1.09
C ARG A 157 -4.94 21.23 1.22
N THR A 158 -5.24 20.58 0.10
CA THR A 158 -5.90 19.27 0.07
C THR A 158 -5.03 18.23 0.77
N ARG A 159 -3.72 18.24 0.53
CA ARG A 159 -2.77 17.34 1.20
C ARG A 159 -2.72 17.56 2.71
N ALA A 160 -2.71 18.81 3.16
CA ALA A 160 -2.72 19.15 4.58
C ALA A 160 -4.00 18.65 5.28
N ALA A 161 -5.16 18.86 4.65
CA ALA A 161 -6.45 18.37 5.17
C ALA A 161 -6.51 16.83 5.22
N ILE A 162 -5.97 16.14 4.21
CA ILE A 162 -5.85 14.68 4.20
C ILE A 162 -4.98 14.21 5.37
N LEU A 163 -3.83 14.83 5.61
CA LEU A 163 -2.95 14.48 6.72
C LEU A 163 -3.60 14.72 8.08
N ALA A 164 -4.29 15.83 8.26
CA ALA A 164 -5.02 16.14 9.49
C ALA A 164 -6.13 15.12 9.75
N PHE A 165 -6.93 14.80 8.73
CA PHE A 165 -7.97 13.77 8.84
C PHE A 165 -7.37 12.39 9.19
N ARG A 166 -6.29 12.00 8.53
CA ARG A 166 -5.62 10.72 8.80
C ARG A 166 -5.07 10.65 10.22
N HIS A 167 -4.47 11.73 10.70
CA HIS A 167 -3.99 11.84 12.08
C HIS A 167 -5.13 11.63 13.09
N ASP A 168 -6.25 12.32 12.88
CA ASP A 168 -7.41 12.29 13.80
C ASP A 168 -8.16 10.94 13.76
N ASN A 169 -7.91 10.10 12.76
CA ASN A 169 -8.54 8.78 12.59
C ASN A 169 -7.53 7.60 12.65
N ASP A 170 -6.35 7.82 13.24
CA ASP A 170 -5.31 6.80 13.43
C ASP A 170 -4.92 6.07 12.13
N LEU A 171 -4.90 6.79 11.01
CA LEU A 171 -4.45 6.28 9.71
C LEU A 171 -2.99 6.65 9.45
N ASP A 172 -2.34 5.92 8.54
CA ASP A 172 -0.99 6.27 8.10
C ASP A 172 -0.94 7.70 7.53
N LEU A 173 0.05 8.49 7.95
CA LEU A 173 0.20 9.89 7.57
C LEU A 173 0.80 10.03 6.17
N VAL A 174 0.03 9.70 5.14
CA VAL A 174 0.39 9.87 3.72
C VAL A 174 -0.61 10.81 3.04
N PRO A 175 -0.16 11.81 2.27
CA PRO A 175 -1.04 12.84 1.69
C PRO A 175 -1.66 12.40 0.35
N ILE A 176 -2.13 11.15 0.27
CA ILE A 176 -2.71 10.56 -0.95
C ILE A 176 -4.18 10.16 -0.71
N ILE A 177 -4.93 10.08 -1.81
CA ILE A 177 -6.29 9.51 -1.81
C ILE A 177 -6.15 8.02 -2.13
N ASP A 178 -6.34 7.19 -1.13
CA ASP A 178 -6.34 5.73 -1.22
C ASP A 178 -7.61 5.14 -0.60
N VAL A 179 -7.74 3.83 -0.66
CA VAL A 179 -8.89 3.09 -0.12
C VAL A 179 -9.06 3.38 1.38
N ALA A 180 -7.97 3.39 2.16
CA ALA A 180 -8.04 3.62 3.59
C ALA A 180 -8.64 5.01 3.93
N LEU A 181 -8.26 6.05 3.16
CA LEU A 181 -8.84 7.37 3.29
C LEU A 181 -10.32 7.39 2.91
N THR A 182 -10.67 6.80 1.75
CA THR A 182 -12.05 6.85 1.24
C THR A 182 -13.02 6.05 2.10
N ASP A 183 -12.60 4.92 2.65
CA ASP A 183 -13.39 4.13 3.60
C ASP A 183 -13.57 4.88 4.93
N ALA A 184 -12.51 5.45 5.45
CA ALA A 184 -12.60 6.27 6.67
C ALA A 184 -13.51 7.48 6.46
N LEU A 185 -13.43 8.17 5.32
CA LEU A 185 -14.32 9.30 5.00
C LEU A 185 -15.80 8.89 4.86
N THR A 186 -16.09 7.62 4.61
CA THR A 186 -17.48 7.11 4.60
C THR A 186 -18.02 6.79 5.98
N THR A 187 -17.17 6.40 6.92
CA THR A 187 -17.54 5.87 8.25
C THR A 187 -17.22 6.81 9.40
N ALA A 188 -16.30 7.78 9.20
CA ALA A 188 -15.88 8.72 10.24
C ALA A 188 -17.01 9.65 10.70
N ARG A 189 -16.85 10.14 11.91
CA ARG A 189 -17.70 11.21 12.48
C ARG A 189 -17.07 12.56 12.19
N PRO A 190 -17.88 13.65 12.10
CA PRO A 190 -17.36 15.01 12.01
C PRO A 190 -16.43 15.33 13.18
N ARG A 191 -15.37 16.11 12.90
CA ARG A 191 -14.45 16.63 13.90
C ARG A 191 -15.25 17.37 14.97
N SER A 192 -15.16 16.96 16.22
CA SER A 192 -15.75 17.72 17.32
C SER A 192 -14.85 18.92 17.60
N VAL A 193 -15.25 20.09 17.15
CA VAL A 193 -14.62 21.33 17.58
C VAL A 193 -15.08 21.57 19.02
N ALA A 194 -14.16 21.50 19.99
CA ALA A 194 -14.46 21.94 21.34
C ALA A 194 -14.77 23.44 21.28
N ILE A 195 -15.99 23.80 21.63
CA ILE A 195 -16.40 25.19 21.70
C ILE A 195 -16.26 25.60 23.19
N ASP A 196 -15.45 26.62 23.44
CA ASP A 196 -15.41 27.26 24.77
C ASP A 196 -16.83 27.78 25.09
N ARG A 197 -17.42 27.17 26.10
CA ARG A 197 -18.79 27.48 26.52
C ARG A 197 -18.95 28.93 27.05
N ALA A 198 -17.85 29.58 27.44
CA ALA A 198 -17.87 30.94 27.95
C ALA A 198 -17.81 31.98 26.82
N THR A 199 -17.12 31.71 25.75
CA THR A 199 -16.88 32.65 24.64
C THR A 199 -17.62 32.31 23.35
N GLY A 200 -18.12 31.06 23.22
CA GLY A 200 -18.75 30.55 21.99
C GLY A 200 -17.77 30.40 20.83
N ARG A 201 -16.43 30.45 21.07
CA ARG A 201 -15.40 30.34 20.06
C ARG A 201 -14.75 28.95 20.09
N PRO A 202 -14.26 28.47 18.95
CA PRO A 202 -13.46 27.25 18.90
C PRO A 202 -12.22 27.41 19.81
N GLU A 203 -11.95 26.40 20.63
CA GLU A 203 -10.66 26.29 21.31
C GLU A 203 -9.58 26.05 20.26
N GLY A 204 -8.61 26.98 20.15
CA GLY A 204 -7.53 26.97 19.18
C GLY A 204 -6.36 26.10 19.58
#